data_fd3be8808e8f923944b212d845a5424a
#
_entry.id   fd3be8808e8f923944b212d845a5424a
#
_cell.length_a   1.000
_cell.length_b   1.000
_cell.length_c   1.000
_cell.angle_alpha   90.00
_cell.angle_beta   90.00
_cell.angle_gamma   90.00
#
_symmetry.space_group_name_H-M   'P 1'
#
loop_
_entity.id
_entity.type
_entity.pdbx_description
1 polymer ?
#
loop_
_entity_poly.entity_id
_entity_poly.type
_entity_poly.pdbx_seq_one_letter_code
_entity_poly.pdbx_strand_id
1 'polypeptide(L)'
;LTGKSIGGFGLTEENAGSDSAGTETTAVLEGDHYVLNGKKIFITNAPEAQTYLVTAVTTPGKGNHGISMFIVDKDFEGFTFSEPYDKLGIRSSVTAELHFKDVKVPKENLLGEEGKGFKYAMMILDGGRIGIASQALGIAQGAYESAKEYGLAREQFGEAIARMQHNSFILADMATELKAARLLIYDAAKKKDAHVPYGKDAAMAKLYASDMAEKLTSKALQLYGGSGFIKGVDVERYYRDSKITQIYEGTNEIMRLVISGYILPRPAKKDKKKEAPKKKQSQVGDRKLEIFKGDEKEAAKKLVEALKADGFTFDKKDVDLEGAIEEADSVVAAGMGIGEEQNLEMIKELAKETGSVLSSSRPASQVRGYVPTNRFIGLSGKKFAGKLYIGVGISGAMQHLRGIPEAGTIVVINNDESAAFFDNCDYGIVGDFHKVVPALIEEIKNA
;
A
#
# COMPACT_ATOMS: atom_id res chain seq x y z
N LEU A 1 -10.31 -1.45 32.16
CA LEU A 1 -11.63 -0.93 31.77
C LEU A 1 -12.29 -0.03 32.84
N THR A 2 -11.56 0.30 33.90
CA THR A 2 -12.07 1.19 34.94
C THR A 2 -11.98 2.68 34.60
N GLY A 3 -11.36 3.04 33.46
CA GLY A 3 -11.08 4.42 33.07
C GLY A 3 -9.91 5.08 33.84
N LYS A 4 -9.18 4.32 34.67
CA LYS A 4 -8.00 4.85 35.38
C LYS A 4 -6.79 5.06 34.50
N SER A 5 -6.70 4.33 33.39
CA SER A 5 -5.68 4.48 32.34
C SER A 5 -6.28 4.31 30.98
N ILE A 6 -5.66 4.93 29.99
CA ILE A 6 -6.00 4.76 28.57
C ILE A 6 -4.93 3.89 27.89
N GLY A 7 -5.30 3.27 26.78
CA GLY A 7 -4.41 2.41 26.00
C GLY A 7 -4.01 3.03 24.67
N GLY A 8 -2.90 2.54 24.11
CA GLY A 8 -2.44 2.81 22.76
C GLY A 8 -2.33 1.53 21.94
N PHE A 9 -2.35 1.65 20.60
CA PHE A 9 -2.20 0.53 19.68
C PHE A 9 -1.09 0.81 18.68
N GLY A 10 0.06 0.15 18.86
CA GLY A 10 1.27 0.29 18.06
C GLY A 10 1.33 -0.73 16.93
N LEU A 11 0.74 -0.42 15.77
CA LEU A 11 0.78 -1.25 14.56
C LEU A 11 1.64 -0.62 13.48
N THR A 12 1.36 0.63 13.11
CA THR A 12 1.89 1.32 11.93
C THR A 12 3.36 1.68 12.07
N GLU A 13 4.13 1.46 11.02
CA GLU A 13 5.53 1.89 10.87
C GLU A 13 5.71 2.70 9.59
N GLU A 14 6.87 3.31 9.40
CA GLU A 14 7.17 4.16 8.24
C GLU A 14 6.96 3.41 6.92
N ASN A 15 7.41 2.15 6.85
CA ASN A 15 7.27 1.29 5.67
C ASN A 15 6.11 0.28 5.76
N ALA A 16 5.34 0.28 6.86
CA ALA A 16 4.23 -0.65 7.12
C ALA A 16 2.95 0.09 7.54
N GLY A 17 2.34 0.79 6.58
CA GLY A 17 1.03 1.44 6.72
C GLY A 17 -0.09 0.52 6.20
N SER A 18 -0.50 0.72 4.94
CA SER A 18 -1.51 -0.15 4.28
C SER A 18 -1.03 -1.60 4.14
N ASP A 19 0.27 -1.83 3.95
CA ASP A 19 0.90 -3.14 4.09
C ASP A 19 1.38 -3.35 5.52
N SER A 20 0.45 -3.57 6.44
CA SER A 20 0.75 -3.76 7.86
C SER A 20 1.49 -5.06 8.18
N ALA A 21 1.62 -5.98 7.22
CA ALA A 21 2.45 -7.18 7.36
C ALA A 21 3.95 -6.90 7.17
N GLY A 22 4.31 -5.74 6.62
CA GLY A 22 5.68 -5.27 6.46
C GLY A 22 6.35 -4.76 7.75
N THR A 23 5.81 -5.07 8.93
CA THR A 23 6.37 -4.70 10.24
C THR A 23 7.86 -5.04 10.36
N GLU A 24 8.67 -4.06 10.74
CA GLU A 24 10.14 -4.15 10.91
C GLU A 24 10.55 -4.19 12.40
N THR A 25 9.72 -3.67 13.31
CA THR A 25 9.95 -3.77 14.76
C THR A 25 10.14 -5.23 15.15
N THR A 26 11.23 -5.55 15.84
CA THR A 26 11.60 -6.92 16.25
C THR A 26 11.33 -7.17 17.71
N ALA A 27 11.11 -8.44 18.08
CA ALA A 27 11.05 -8.92 19.45
C ALA A 27 11.81 -10.25 19.54
N VAL A 28 12.96 -10.23 20.20
CA VAL A 28 13.85 -11.39 20.34
C VAL A 28 13.71 -11.95 21.76
N LEU A 29 13.42 -13.26 21.89
CA LEU A 29 13.31 -13.91 23.18
C LEU A 29 14.70 -14.13 23.81
N GLU A 30 14.91 -13.56 25.00
CA GLU A 30 16.12 -13.71 25.79
C GLU A 30 15.75 -14.17 27.21
N GLY A 31 15.85 -15.46 27.47
CA GLY A 31 15.51 -16.03 28.78
C GLY A 31 14.01 -15.91 29.09
N ASP A 32 13.66 -15.06 30.04
CA ASP A 32 12.30 -14.83 30.54
C ASP A 32 11.61 -13.57 29.99
N HIS A 33 12.24 -12.88 29.03
CA HIS A 33 11.70 -11.65 28.43
C HIS A 33 11.97 -11.58 26.92
N TYR A 34 11.20 -10.76 26.24
CA TYR A 34 11.47 -10.35 24.84
C TYR A 34 12.17 -8.99 24.83
N VAL A 35 13.19 -8.83 24.02
CA VAL A 35 13.87 -7.56 23.75
C VAL A 35 13.25 -6.94 22.50
N LEU A 36 12.55 -5.82 22.66
CA LEU A 36 11.91 -5.09 21.58
C LEU A 36 12.82 -3.97 21.06
N ASN A 37 12.98 -3.92 19.74
CA ASN A 37 13.70 -2.86 19.03
C ASN A 37 12.92 -2.41 17.80
N GLY A 38 12.77 -1.08 17.60
CA GLY A 38 12.07 -0.51 16.46
C GLY A 38 11.31 0.76 16.76
N LYS A 39 10.38 1.11 15.88
CA LYS A 39 9.61 2.35 15.95
C LYS A 39 8.19 2.14 15.41
N LYS A 40 7.19 2.74 16.09
CA LYS A 40 5.81 2.83 15.58
C LYS A 40 5.44 4.30 15.40
N ILE A 41 4.68 4.61 14.35
CA ILE A 41 4.29 5.98 14.02
C ILE A 41 2.77 6.15 14.03
N PHE A 42 2.32 7.40 14.17
CA PHE A 42 0.91 7.79 14.20
C PHE A 42 0.10 7.10 15.32
N ILE A 43 0.71 6.93 16.49
CA ILE A 43 0.06 6.20 17.58
C ILE A 43 -0.81 7.16 18.40
N THR A 44 -2.10 6.91 18.38
CA THR A 44 -3.10 7.64 19.18
C THR A 44 -2.87 7.40 20.66
N ASN A 45 -3.07 8.43 21.45
CA ASN A 45 -2.84 8.49 22.88
C ASN A 45 -1.36 8.40 23.32
N ALA A 46 -0.39 8.33 22.44
CA ALA A 46 1.00 8.47 22.80
C ALA A 46 1.36 9.97 22.97
N PRO A 47 1.99 10.39 24.07
CA PRO A 47 2.53 9.61 25.20
C PRO A 47 1.59 9.46 26.41
N GLU A 48 0.31 9.78 26.31
CA GLU A 48 -0.62 9.84 27.44
C GLU A 48 -1.05 8.45 27.97
N ALA A 49 -1.06 7.44 27.09
CA ALA A 49 -1.44 6.08 27.45
C ALA A 49 -0.44 5.46 28.44
N GLN A 50 -0.94 4.56 29.31
CA GLN A 50 -0.10 3.81 30.25
C GLN A 50 0.30 2.44 29.68
N THR A 51 -0.54 1.86 28.86
CA THR A 51 -0.36 0.50 28.32
C THR A 51 -0.58 0.50 26.81
N TYR A 52 0.29 -0.18 26.09
CA TYR A 52 0.27 -0.26 24.62
C TYR A 52 0.18 -1.71 24.18
N LEU A 53 -0.66 -1.98 23.17
CA LEU A 53 -0.59 -3.21 22.39
C LEU A 53 0.33 -2.97 21.19
N VAL A 54 1.43 -3.71 21.09
CA VAL A 54 2.47 -3.49 20.08
C VAL A 54 2.70 -4.75 19.28
N THR A 55 2.66 -4.64 17.95
CA THR A 55 3.06 -5.73 17.05
C THR A 55 4.56 -5.70 16.80
N ALA A 56 5.20 -6.88 16.84
CA ALA A 56 6.62 -7.02 16.53
C ALA A 56 6.91 -8.39 15.87
N VAL A 57 7.99 -8.47 15.10
CA VAL A 57 8.45 -9.69 14.44
C VAL A 57 9.20 -10.54 15.44
N THR A 58 8.68 -11.73 15.76
CA THR A 58 9.34 -12.75 16.59
C THR A 58 10.01 -13.82 15.74
N THR A 59 9.52 -14.07 14.53
CA THR A 59 10.09 -15.08 13.62
C THR A 59 10.28 -14.47 12.22
N PRO A 60 11.48 -13.95 11.91
CA PRO A 60 11.79 -13.39 10.60
C PRO A 60 11.54 -14.37 9.45
N GLY A 61 11.11 -13.86 8.30
CA GLY A 61 10.88 -14.64 7.09
C GLY A 61 9.57 -15.42 7.03
N LYS A 62 8.73 -15.41 8.09
CA LYS A 62 7.39 -16.04 8.08
C LYS A 62 6.24 -15.10 7.69
N GLY A 63 6.55 -13.87 7.25
CA GLY A 63 5.55 -12.85 6.91
C GLY A 63 4.59 -12.61 8.09
N ASN A 64 3.30 -12.48 7.83
CA ASN A 64 2.27 -12.24 8.85
C ASN A 64 2.18 -13.32 9.96
N HIS A 65 2.69 -14.53 9.70
CA HIS A 65 2.77 -15.61 10.69
C HIS A 65 4.01 -15.51 11.61
N GLY A 66 4.92 -14.58 11.35
CA GLY A 66 6.07 -14.27 12.20
C GLY A 66 5.85 -13.07 13.12
N ILE A 67 4.67 -12.45 13.10
CA ILE A 67 4.33 -11.25 13.88
C ILE A 67 3.55 -11.67 15.12
N SER A 68 4.04 -11.21 16.28
CA SER A 68 3.41 -11.38 17.60
C SER A 68 2.90 -10.04 18.12
N MET A 69 2.10 -10.08 19.18
CA MET A 69 1.58 -8.88 19.84
C MET A 69 1.95 -8.89 21.31
N PHE A 70 2.36 -7.75 21.82
CA PHE A 70 2.85 -7.57 23.18
C PHE A 70 2.06 -6.50 23.94
N ILE A 71 1.91 -6.69 25.23
CA ILE A 71 1.45 -5.67 26.17
C ILE A 71 2.69 -4.96 26.70
N VAL A 72 2.85 -3.69 26.35
CA VAL A 72 4.00 -2.87 26.73
C VAL A 72 3.54 -1.76 27.66
N ASP A 73 4.11 -1.69 28.86
CA ASP A 73 3.83 -0.61 29.79
C ASP A 73 4.74 0.59 29.53
N LYS A 74 4.18 1.79 29.77
CA LYS A 74 4.86 3.07 29.52
C LYS A 74 6.20 3.17 30.24
N ASP A 75 6.31 2.58 31.44
CA ASP A 75 7.45 2.73 32.34
C ASP A 75 8.58 1.72 32.04
N PHE A 76 8.48 0.91 30.98
CA PHE A 76 9.57 0.00 30.63
C PHE A 76 10.79 0.78 30.14
N GLU A 77 11.96 0.43 30.68
CA GLU A 77 13.23 1.05 30.31
C GLU A 77 13.49 0.90 28.81
N GLY A 78 13.96 1.99 28.16
CA GLY A 78 14.20 2.04 26.72
C GLY A 78 12.97 2.33 25.85
N PHE A 79 11.75 2.42 26.47
CA PHE A 79 10.53 2.82 25.78
C PHE A 79 10.34 4.34 25.89
N THR A 80 10.33 5.02 24.75
CA THR A 80 10.24 6.49 24.67
C THR A 80 9.28 6.95 23.58
N PHE A 81 9.00 8.25 23.52
CA PHE A 81 8.02 8.86 22.62
C PHE A 81 8.63 10.06 21.90
N SER A 82 8.11 10.35 20.69
CA SER A 82 8.39 11.64 20.05
C SER A 82 7.54 12.77 20.65
N GLU A 83 7.85 14.00 20.26
CA GLU A 83 6.90 15.10 20.40
C GLU A 83 5.60 14.78 19.61
N PRO A 84 4.44 15.22 20.12
CA PRO A 84 3.17 15.04 19.41
C PRO A 84 3.14 15.73 18.05
N TYR A 85 2.51 15.09 17.06
CA TYR A 85 2.29 15.67 15.74
C TYR A 85 1.32 16.87 15.80
N ASP A 86 1.66 17.97 15.11
CA ASP A 86 0.67 19.01 14.77
C ASP A 86 -0.17 18.53 13.57
N LYS A 87 -1.44 18.26 13.81
CA LYS A 87 -2.34 17.61 12.86
C LYS A 87 -3.31 18.58 12.21
N LEU A 88 -3.78 18.24 11.02
CA LEU A 88 -4.85 18.97 10.31
C LEU A 88 -6.12 19.06 11.15
N GLY A 89 -6.58 17.95 11.71
CA GLY A 89 -7.80 17.80 12.49
C GLY A 89 -7.64 16.83 13.66
N ILE A 90 -8.73 16.61 14.43
CA ILE A 90 -8.74 15.80 15.66
C ILE A 90 -7.57 16.21 16.59
N ARG A 91 -7.36 17.51 16.72
CA ARG A 91 -6.19 18.06 17.43
C ARG A 91 -6.21 17.81 18.94
N SER A 92 -7.39 17.58 19.50
CA SER A 92 -7.57 17.22 20.92
C SER A 92 -7.16 15.78 21.25
N SER A 93 -6.95 14.92 20.26
CA SER A 93 -6.45 13.56 20.45
C SER A 93 -4.95 13.55 20.16
N VAL A 94 -4.14 13.36 21.19
CA VAL A 94 -2.68 13.32 21.09
C VAL A 94 -2.25 12.12 20.23
N THR A 95 -1.28 12.34 19.35
CA THR A 95 -0.73 11.32 18.45
C THR A 95 0.77 11.53 18.31
N ALA A 96 1.58 10.51 18.57
CA ALA A 96 3.05 10.57 18.51
C ALA A 96 3.65 9.25 18.04
N GLU A 97 4.98 9.17 18.01
CA GLU A 97 5.72 7.94 17.74
C GLU A 97 6.02 7.17 19.02
N LEU A 98 6.15 5.85 18.90
CA LEU A 98 6.69 4.97 19.94
C LEU A 98 8.09 4.52 19.50
N HIS A 99 9.08 4.66 20.37
CA HIS A 99 10.46 4.25 20.10
C HIS A 99 10.86 3.16 21.09
N PHE A 100 11.38 2.05 20.59
CA PHE A 100 11.82 0.90 21.36
C PHE A 100 13.32 0.72 21.15
N LYS A 101 14.09 0.84 22.24
CA LYS A 101 15.52 0.59 22.26
C LYS A 101 15.86 -0.38 23.39
N ASP A 102 16.07 -1.63 23.01
CA ASP A 102 16.36 -2.74 23.94
C ASP A 102 15.32 -2.87 25.07
N VAL A 103 14.04 -2.64 24.75
CA VAL A 103 12.96 -2.68 25.73
C VAL A 103 12.68 -4.13 26.15
N LYS A 104 12.89 -4.40 27.43
CA LYS A 104 12.65 -5.73 28.01
C LYS A 104 11.19 -5.89 28.40
N VAL A 105 10.49 -6.73 27.67
CA VAL A 105 9.07 -7.04 27.89
C VAL A 105 8.96 -8.45 28.47
N PRO A 106 8.40 -8.63 29.69
CA PRO A 106 8.22 -9.95 30.27
C PRO A 106 7.52 -10.93 29.34
N LYS A 107 7.89 -12.20 29.37
CA LYS A 107 7.34 -13.22 28.50
C LYS A 107 5.81 -13.38 28.63
N GLU A 108 5.28 -13.21 29.82
CA GLU A 108 3.85 -13.22 30.14
C GLU A 108 3.08 -12.06 29.50
N ASN A 109 3.75 -11.02 29.05
CA ASN A 109 3.15 -9.91 28.32
C ASN A 109 2.95 -10.20 26.81
N LEU A 110 3.35 -11.39 26.33
CA LEU A 110 2.94 -11.85 25.02
C LEU A 110 1.43 -12.06 25.00
N LEU A 111 0.73 -11.32 24.13
CA LEU A 111 -0.72 -11.44 23.99
C LEU A 111 -1.09 -12.67 23.16
N GLY A 112 -1.65 -13.68 23.83
CA GLY A 112 -2.07 -14.93 23.22
C GLY A 112 -0.91 -15.80 22.75
N GLU A 113 -0.88 -16.20 21.48
CA GLU A 113 0.11 -17.12 20.92
C GLU A 113 1.13 -16.39 20.07
N GLU A 114 2.39 -16.81 20.11
CA GLU A 114 3.45 -16.30 19.25
C GLU A 114 3.10 -16.56 17.77
N GLY A 115 3.38 -15.56 16.91
CA GLY A 115 3.05 -15.60 15.49
C GLY A 115 1.57 -15.37 15.13
N LYS A 116 0.72 -15.05 16.11
CA LYS A 116 -0.71 -14.73 15.90
C LYS A 116 -1.02 -13.23 16.04
N GLY A 117 -0.03 -12.40 16.33
CA GLY A 117 -0.23 -10.96 16.56
C GLY A 117 -0.88 -10.23 15.38
N PHE A 118 -0.51 -10.58 14.15
CA PHE A 118 -1.16 -10.02 12.96
C PHE A 118 -2.65 -10.37 12.89
N LYS A 119 -3.03 -11.60 13.22
CA LYS A 119 -4.44 -12.01 13.29
C LYS A 119 -5.21 -11.19 14.32
N TYR A 120 -4.62 -10.98 15.51
CA TYR A 120 -5.25 -10.18 16.57
C TYR A 120 -5.39 -8.72 16.13
N ALA A 121 -4.38 -8.15 15.47
CA ALA A 121 -4.45 -6.80 14.92
C ALA A 121 -5.61 -6.64 13.93
N MET A 122 -5.80 -7.60 13.00
CA MET A 122 -6.91 -7.56 12.05
C MET A 122 -8.28 -7.65 12.73
N MET A 123 -8.41 -8.46 13.80
CA MET A 123 -9.65 -8.54 14.60
C MET A 123 -9.96 -7.23 15.32
N ILE A 124 -8.93 -6.55 15.87
CA ILE A 124 -9.06 -5.23 16.50
C ILE A 124 -9.54 -4.20 15.46
N LEU A 125 -8.91 -4.16 14.29
CA LEU A 125 -9.26 -3.24 13.20
C LEU A 125 -10.69 -3.45 12.70
N ASP A 126 -11.19 -4.68 12.58
CA ASP A 126 -12.58 -4.92 12.18
C ASP A 126 -13.57 -4.28 13.15
N GLY A 127 -13.30 -4.34 14.45
CA GLY A 127 -14.09 -3.63 15.46
C GLY A 127 -13.92 -2.12 15.42
N GLY A 128 -12.68 -1.66 15.23
CA GLY A 128 -12.31 -0.24 15.14
C GLY A 128 -13.00 0.47 13.97
N ARG A 129 -13.19 -0.21 12.83
CA ARG A 129 -13.88 0.34 11.66
C ARG A 129 -15.31 0.77 11.94
N ILE A 130 -16.06 0.05 12.79
CA ILE A 130 -17.39 0.46 13.25
C ILE A 130 -17.29 1.75 14.07
N GLY A 131 -16.29 1.85 14.95
CA GLY A 131 -16.01 3.06 15.74
C GLY A 131 -15.73 4.27 14.86
N ILE A 132 -14.85 4.13 13.85
CA ILE A 132 -14.52 5.22 12.91
C ILE A 132 -15.70 5.60 12.03
N ALA A 133 -16.51 4.65 11.58
CA ALA A 133 -17.74 4.94 10.86
C ALA A 133 -18.70 5.77 11.73
N SER A 134 -18.81 5.43 13.02
CA SER A 134 -19.64 6.18 13.99
C SER A 134 -19.09 7.58 14.24
N GLN A 135 -17.78 7.75 14.35
CA GLN A 135 -17.14 9.05 14.47
C GLN A 135 -17.39 9.92 13.24
N ALA A 136 -17.20 9.37 12.04
CA ALA A 136 -17.48 10.07 10.78
C ALA A 136 -18.95 10.53 10.70
N LEU A 137 -19.89 9.63 11.07
CA LEU A 137 -21.31 9.96 11.15
C LEU A 137 -21.56 11.09 12.15
N GLY A 138 -20.94 11.06 13.35
CA GLY A 138 -21.11 12.10 14.38
C GLY A 138 -20.61 13.46 13.91
N ILE A 139 -19.43 13.53 13.25
CA ILE A 139 -18.88 14.76 12.68
C ILE A 139 -19.82 15.31 11.60
N ALA A 140 -20.30 14.46 10.68
CA ALA A 140 -21.20 14.87 9.62
C ALA A 140 -22.58 15.32 10.15
N GLN A 141 -23.08 14.65 11.20
CA GLN A 141 -24.34 15.03 11.86
C GLN A 141 -24.21 16.42 12.49
N GLY A 142 -23.13 16.69 13.24
CA GLY A 142 -22.87 18.01 13.83
C GLY A 142 -22.75 19.09 12.76
N ALA A 143 -22.06 18.83 11.65
CA ALA A 143 -21.93 19.74 10.54
C ALA A 143 -23.30 20.05 9.88
N TYR A 144 -24.14 19.02 9.69
CA TYR A 144 -25.51 19.17 9.16
C TYR A 144 -26.39 20.02 10.08
N GLU A 145 -26.38 19.74 11.38
CA GLU A 145 -27.20 20.48 12.35
C GLU A 145 -26.79 21.94 12.41
N SER A 146 -25.49 22.23 12.49
CA SER A 146 -24.95 23.58 12.45
C SER A 146 -25.32 24.33 11.15
N ALA A 147 -25.17 23.67 10.00
CA ALA A 147 -25.51 24.27 8.70
C ALA A 147 -27.01 24.55 8.57
N LYS A 148 -27.88 23.65 9.05
CA LYS A 148 -29.32 23.83 9.06
C LYS A 148 -29.74 24.99 9.96
N GLU A 149 -29.18 25.06 11.17
CA GLU A 149 -29.48 26.13 12.13
C GLU A 149 -29.06 27.50 11.59
N TYR A 150 -27.80 27.60 11.11
CA TYR A 150 -27.29 28.83 10.48
C TYR A 150 -28.11 29.21 9.27
N GLY A 151 -28.47 28.28 8.38
CA GLY A 151 -29.24 28.55 7.19
C GLY A 151 -30.69 29.03 7.46
N LEU A 152 -31.27 28.62 8.58
CA LEU A 152 -32.60 29.11 9.04
C LEU A 152 -32.50 30.50 9.65
N ALA A 153 -31.41 30.85 10.30
CA ALA A 153 -31.20 32.14 10.94
C ALA A 153 -30.66 33.24 9.98
N ARG A 154 -29.87 32.84 9.00
CA ARG A 154 -29.23 33.74 8.03
C ARG A 154 -30.20 34.09 6.89
N GLU A 155 -30.47 35.37 6.72
CA GLU A 155 -31.28 35.88 5.62
C GLU A 155 -30.43 36.55 4.53
N GLN A 156 -30.77 36.30 3.29
CA GLN A 156 -30.29 37.01 2.09
C GLN A 156 -31.42 37.06 1.04
N PHE A 157 -31.42 38.09 0.22
CA PHE A 157 -32.48 38.30 -0.80
C PHE A 157 -33.90 38.30 -0.22
N GLY A 158 -34.05 38.65 1.06
CA GLY A 158 -35.35 38.77 1.74
C GLY A 158 -35.91 37.48 2.32
N GLU A 159 -35.13 36.36 2.32
CA GLU A 159 -35.57 35.11 2.94
C GLU A 159 -34.40 34.37 3.61
N ALA A 160 -34.73 33.43 4.51
CA ALA A 160 -33.73 32.55 5.12
C ALA A 160 -33.06 31.68 4.05
N ILE A 161 -31.71 31.63 4.05
CA ILE A 161 -30.99 30.96 2.98
C ILE A 161 -31.28 29.45 2.91
N ALA A 162 -31.67 28.81 4.00
CA ALA A 162 -32.11 27.38 4.01
C ALA A 162 -33.38 27.15 3.18
N ARG A 163 -34.20 28.17 2.95
CA ARG A 163 -35.48 28.07 2.17
C ARG A 163 -35.26 28.21 0.67
N MET A 164 -34.15 28.76 0.25
CA MET A 164 -33.74 28.79 -1.15
C MET A 164 -33.66 27.36 -1.68
N GLN A 165 -34.28 27.09 -2.84
CA GLN A 165 -34.44 25.73 -3.39
C GLN A 165 -33.13 24.91 -3.41
N HIS A 166 -32.05 25.51 -3.90
CA HIS A 166 -30.75 24.86 -3.95
C HIS A 166 -30.28 24.39 -2.57
N ASN A 167 -30.34 25.26 -1.55
CA ASN A 167 -29.91 24.95 -0.19
C ASN A 167 -30.83 23.95 0.51
N SER A 168 -32.15 24.04 0.28
CA SER A 168 -33.12 23.08 0.83
C SER A 168 -32.87 21.67 0.26
N PHE A 169 -32.50 21.56 -1.02
CA PHE A 169 -32.16 20.27 -1.63
C PHE A 169 -30.85 19.71 -1.05
N ILE A 170 -29.83 20.54 -0.87
CA ILE A 170 -28.57 20.12 -0.20
C ILE A 170 -28.88 19.57 1.20
N LEU A 171 -29.68 20.24 2.00
CA LEU A 171 -30.04 19.80 3.35
C LEU A 171 -30.87 18.49 3.33
N ALA A 172 -31.73 18.29 2.35
CA ALA A 172 -32.48 17.04 2.17
C ALA A 172 -31.56 15.86 1.81
N ASP A 173 -30.61 16.09 0.88
CA ASP A 173 -29.58 15.11 0.52
C ASP A 173 -28.73 14.72 1.72
N MET A 174 -28.24 15.72 2.48
CA MET A 174 -27.43 15.49 3.69
C MET A 174 -28.19 14.63 4.71
N ALA A 175 -29.46 14.94 4.97
CA ALA A 175 -30.30 14.17 5.90
C ALA A 175 -30.46 12.70 5.43
N THR A 176 -30.62 12.48 4.13
CA THR A 176 -30.77 11.16 3.53
C THR A 176 -29.48 10.35 3.65
N GLU A 177 -28.33 10.93 3.33
CA GLU A 177 -27.02 10.29 3.41
C GLU A 177 -26.64 9.95 4.86
N LEU A 178 -26.93 10.82 5.82
CA LEU A 178 -26.76 10.55 7.26
C LEU A 178 -27.59 9.34 7.71
N LYS A 179 -28.83 9.24 7.24
CA LYS A 179 -29.70 8.09 7.54
C LYS A 179 -29.14 6.80 6.97
N ALA A 180 -28.65 6.82 5.73
CA ALA A 180 -28.06 5.65 5.08
C ALA A 180 -26.79 5.19 5.81
N ALA A 181 -25.88 6.11 6.17
CA ALA A 181 -24.67 5.80 6.94
C ALA A 181 -25.01 5.16 8.30
N ARG A 182 -25.99 5.72 9.01
CA ARG A 182 -26.46 5.19 10.31
C ARG A 182 -26.96 3.75 10.21
N LEU A 183 -27.71 3.44 9.17
CA LEU A 183 -28.23 2.08 8.94
C LEU A 183 -27.10 1.08 8.68
N LEU A 184 -26.10 1.44 7.87
CA LEU A 184 -24.93 0.59 7.63
C LEU A 184 -24.12 0.32 8.91
N ILE A 185 -23.93 1.36 9.73
CA ILE A 185 -23.21 1.25 11.01
C ILE A 185 -23.98 0.32 11.96
N TYR A 186 -25.27 0.51 12.09
CA TYR A 186 -26.10 -0.31 12.99
C TYR A 186 -26.19 -1.77 12.52
N ASP A 187 -26.22 -2.03 11.21
CA ASP A 187 -26.17 -3.40 10.69
C ASP A 187 -24.85 -4.09 11.07
N ALA A 188 -23.72 -3.42 10.85
CA ALA A 188 -22.41 -3.94 11.24
C ALA A 188 -22.29 -4.17 12.76
N ALA A 189 -22.78 -3.22 13.57
CA ALA A 189 -22.76 -3.33 15.03
C ALA A 189 -23.61 -4.50 15.54
N LYS A 190 -24.84 -4.66 15.02
CA LYS A 190 -25.72 -5.79 15.37
C LYS A 190 -25.10 -7.14 15.04
N LYS A 191 -24.42 -7.26 13.89
CA LYS A 191 -23.70 -8.49 13.52
C LYS A 191 -22.56 -8.78 14.48
N LYS A 192 -21.80 -7.75 14.90
CA LYS A 192 -20.74 -7.89 15.91
C LYS A 192 -21.30 -8.37 17.23
N ASP A 193 -22.40 -7.78 17.72
CA ASP A 193 -23.06 -8.16 18.97
C ASP A 193 -23.62 -9.58 18.93
N ALA A 194 -24.10 -10.00 17.75
CA ALA A 194 -24.57 -11.37 17.51
C ALA A 194 -23.44 -12.39 17.31
N HIS A 195 -22.16 -11.97 17.40
CA HIS A 195 -20.98 -12.81 17.17
C HIS A 195 -20.96 -13.53 15.82
N VAL A 196 -21.57 -12.94 14.77
CA VAL A 196 -21.49 -13.43 13.40
C VAL A 196 -20.43 -12.65 12.61
N PRO A 197 -19.91 -13.17 11.47
CA PRO A 197 -18.92 -12.46 10.66
C PRO A 197 -19.43 -11.08 10.21
N TYR A 198 -18.69 -10.02 10.55
CA TYR A 198 -19.08 -8.63 10.29
C TYR A 198 -18.00 -7.79 9.57
N GLY A 199 -16.82 -8.34 9.32
CA GLY A 199 -15.68 -7.57 8.75
C GLY A 199 -16.01 -6.89 7.41
N LYS A 200 -16.80 -7.54 6.53
CA LYS A 200 -17.29 -6.93 5.29
C LYS A 200 -18.20 -5.73 5.57
N ASP A 201 -19.15 -5.90 6.47
CA ASP A 201 -20.15 -4.88 6.77
C ASP A 201 -19.52 -3.68 7.51
N ALA A 202 -18.54 -3.94 8.40
CA ALA A 202 -17.72 -2.91 9.04
C ALA A 202 -16.91 -2.10 8.02
N ALA A 203 -16.30 -2.77 7.02
CA ALA A 203 -15.60 -2.09 5.95
C ALA A 203 -16.54 -1.25 5.07
N MET A 204 -17.75 -1.74 4.74
CA MET A 204 -18.77 -1.00 4.01
C MET A 204 -19.26 0.22 4.79
N ALA A 205 -19.52 0.07 6.09
CA ALA A 205 -19.94 1.16 6.96
C ALA A 205 -18.88 2.26 7.05
N LYS A 206 -17.61 1.88 7.25
CA LYS A 206 -16.48 2.82 7.33
C LYS A 206 -16.26 3.56 6.01
N LEU A 207 -16.24 2.84 4.90
CA LEU A 207 -16.07 3.42 3.57
C LEU A 207 -17.15 4.45 3.28
N TYR A 208 -18.41 4.07 3.45
CA TYR A 208 -19.56 4.95 3.15
C TYR A 208 -19.61 6.16 4.08
N ALA A 209 -19.50 5.93 5.40
CA ALA A 209 -19.63 7.00 6.39
C ALA A 209 -18.50 8.03 6.27
N SER A 210 -17.27 7.62 5.99
CA SER A 210 -16.13 8.54 5.86
C SER A 210 -16.15 9.34 4.55
N ASP A 211 -16.55 8.75 3.42
CA ASP A 211 -16.74 9.47 2.16
C ASP A 211 -17.91 10.45 2.26
N MET A 212 -19.01 10.04 2.91
CA MET A 212 -20.15 10.90 3.22
C MET A 212 -19.75 12.07 4.12
N ALA A 213 -19.00 11.82 5.19
CA ALA A 213 -18.60 12.86 6.14
C ALA A 213 -17.76 13.97 5.49
N GLU A 214 -16.78 13.62 4.66
CA GLU A 214 -15.99 14.59 3.91
C GLU A 214 -16.85 15.45 2.99
N LYS A 215 -17.77 14.82 2.25
CA LYS A 215 -18.71 15.50 1.36
C LYS A 215 -19.65 16.43 2.12
N LEU A 216 -20.25 15.98 3.24
CA LEU A 216 -21.23 16.74 4.00
C LEU A 216 -20.62 17.91 4.76
N THR A 217 -19.44 17.72 5.35
CA THR A 217 -18.73 18.81 6.05
C THR A 217 -18.30 19.91 5.08
N SER A 218 -17.90 19.57 3.85
CA SER A 218 -17.64 20.53 2.77
C SER A 218 -18.90 21.32 2.39
N LYS A 219 -20.05 20.65 2.24
CA LYS A 219 -21.33 21.30 1.93
C LYS A 219 -21.79 22.20 3.09
N ALA A 220 -21.63 21.77 4.33
CA ALA A 220 -21.97 22.56 5.52
C ALA A 220 -21.13 23.84 5.59
N LEU A 221 -19.82 23.74 5.38
CA LEU A 221 -18.91 24.89 5.31
C LEU A 221 -19.31 25.85 4.20
N GLN A 222 -19.68 25.34 3.02
CA GLN A 222 -20.14 26.14 1.88
C GLN A 222 -21.42 26.91 2.20
N LEU A 223 -22.37 26.31 2.94
CA LEU A 223 -23.60 27.00 3.38
C LEU A 223 -23.33 28.18 4.31
N TYR A 224 -22.28 28.12 5.12
CA TYR A 224 -21.84 29.23 5.97
C TYR A 224 -21.19 30.38 5.18
N GLY A 225 -20.77 30.12 3.93
CA GLY A 225 -20.04 31.12 3.12
C GLY A 225 -18.77 31.61 3.80
N GLY A 226 -18.49 32.90 3.70
CA GLY A 226 -17.28 33.51 4.31
C GLY A 226 -17.18 33.31 5.82
N SER A 227 -18.29 33.27 6.54
CA SER A 227 -18.30 33.00 7.98
C SER A 227 -17.77 31.60 8.33
N GLY A 228 -18.01 30.59 7.50
CA GLY A 228 -17.52 29.23 7.70
C GLY A 228 -16.01 29.08 7.47
N PHE A 229 -15.39 30.02 6.78
CA PHE A 229 -13.96 29.98 6.46
C PHE A 229 -13.07 30.57 7.56
N ILE A 230 -13.67 31.13 8.61
CA ILE A 230 -12.95 31.73 9.73
C ILE A 230 -12.69 30.65 10.82
N LYS A 231 -11.45 30.56 11.31
CA LYS A 231 -11.11 29.70 12.44
C LYS A 231 -11.94 30.02 13.67
N GLY A 232 -12.35 28.98 14.39
CA GLY A 232 -13.18 29.10 15.59
C GLY A 232 -14.67 28.94 15.34
N VAL A 233 -15.10 28.78 14.09
CA VAL A 233 -16.48 28.34 13.74
C VAL A 233 -16.50 26.82 13.58
N ASP A 234 -17.49 26.14 14.15
CA ASP A 234 -17.50 24.67 14.22
C ASP A 234 -17.42 23.97 12.86
N VAL A 235 -18.00 24.55 11.81
CA VAL A 235 -18.01 23.88 10.49
C VAL A 235 -16.63 23.77 9.84
N GLU A 236 -15.70 24.73 10.12
CA GLU A 236 -14.33 24.60 9.62
C GLU A 236 -13.56 23.49 10.34
N ARG A 237 -13.85 23.31 11.64
CA ARG A 237 -13.29 22.23 12.43
C ARG A 237 -13.82 20.87 11.96
N TYR A 238 -15.14 20.73 11.76
CA TYR A 238 -15.74 19.50 11.23
C TYR A 238 -15.16 19.11 9.88
N TYR A 239 -14.91 20.08 8.99
CA TYR A 239 -14.28 19.85 7.70
C TYR A 239 -12.88 19.26 7.84
N ARG A 240 -12.03 19.84 8.71
CA ARG A 240 -10.68 19.33 8.96
C ARG A 240 -10.68 17.97 9.66
N ASP A 241 -11.57 17.80 10.64
CA ASP A 241 -11.66 16.59 11.46
C ASP A 241 -12.18 15.38 10.64
N SER A 242 -13.06 15.60 9.67
CA SER A 242 -13.64 14.52 8.87
C SER A 242 -12.58 13.79 8.03
N LYS A 243 -11.53 14.48 7.57
CA LYS A 243 -10.57 13.94 6.61
C LYS A 243 -9.84 12.69 7.10
N ILE A 244 -9.47 12.64 8.37
CA ILE A 244 -8.75 11.50 8.91
C ILE A 244 -9.57 10.20 8.85
N THR A 245 -10.89 10.29 8.87
CA THR A 245 -11.79 9.12 8.86
C THR A 245 -11.70 8.30 7.56
N GLN A 246 -11.21 8.91 6.47
CA GLN A 246 -10.91 8.20 5.21
C GLN A 246 -9.56 7.49 5.23
N ILE A 247 -8.66 7.81 6.18
CA ILE A 247 -7.25 7.43 6.15
C ILE A 247 -6.94 6.33 7.15
N TYR A 248 -7.22 6.55 8.44
CA TYR A 248 -6.86 5.60 9.49
C TYR A 248 -7.83 4.41 9.60
N GLU A 249 -7.46 3.39 10.41
CA GLU A 249 -8.14 2.09 10.50
C GLU A 249 -8.26 1.38 9.14
N GLY A 250 -7.29 1.66 8.27
CA GLY A 250 -7.24 1.29 6.86
C GLY A 250 -7.86 2.34 5.95
N THR A 251 -7.11 2.76 4.93
CA THR A 251 -7.61 3.76 3.97
C THR A 251 -8.88 3.28 3.26
N ASN A 252 -9.63 4.18 2.65
CA ASN A 252 -10.84 3.80 1.90
C ASN A 252 -10.52 2.90 0.70
N GLU A 253 -9.30 2.94 0.17
CA GLU A 253 -8.78 1.98 -0.83
C GLU A 253 -8.65 0.58 -0.21
N ILE A 254 -8.12 0.49 1.02
CA ILE A 254 -8.05 -0.78 1.77
C ILE A 254 -9.46 -1.31 2.08
N MET A 255 -10.41 -0.45 2.43
CA MET A 255 -11.82 -0.87 2.61
C MET A 255 -12.38 -1.50 1.33
N ARG A 256 -12.10 -0.91 0.16
CA ARG A 256 -12.50 -1.47 -1.14
C ARG A 256 -11.85 -2.82 -1.41
N LEU A 257 -10.57 -2.99 -1.05
CA LEU A 257 -9.89 -4.30 -1.14
C LEU A 257 -10.51 -5.34 -0.22
N VAL A 258 -10.81 -4.98 1.03
CA VAL A 258 -11.49 -5.87 1.98
C VAL A 258 -12.85 -6.30 1.43
N ILE A 259 -13.68 -5.35 1.01
CA ILE A 259 -15.02 -5.63 0.46
C ILE A 259 -14.91 -6.53 -0.77
N SER A 260 -14.04 -6.20 -1.72
CA SER A 260 -13.85 -6.98 -2.94
C SER A 260 -13.42 -8.42 -2.65
N GLY A 261 -12.61 -8.64 -1.63
CA GLY A 261 -12.20 -9.96 -1.19
C GLY A 261 -13.36 -10.84 -0.69
N TYR A 262 -14.46 -10.23 -0.24
CA TYR A 262 -15.68 -10.95 0.18
C TYR A 262 -16.67 -11.19 -0.96
N ILE A 263 -16.77 -10.29 -1.93
CA ILE A 263 -17.80 -10.35 -2.98
C ILE A 263 -17.32 -11.02 -4.26
N LEU A 264 -16.00 -11.06 -4.48
CA LEU A 264 -15.44 -11.72 -5.65
C LEU A 264 -15.07 -13.17 -5.31
N PRO A 265 -15.44 -14.15 -6.15
CA PRO A 265 -15.01 -15.52 -5.93
C PRO A 265 -13.49 -15.60 -5.95
N ARG A 266 -12.92 -16.23 -4.93
CA ARG A 266 -11.49 -16.57 -4.97
C ARG A 266 -11.29 -17.50 -6.17
N PRO A 267 -10.26 -17.29 -7.02
CA PRO A 267 -9.94 -18.26 -8.04
C PRO A 267 -9.79 -19.63 -7.38
N ALA A 268 -10.43 -20.66 -7.95
CA ALA A 268 -10.37 -22.01 -7.43
C ALA A 268 -8.91 -22.38 -7.17
N LYS A 269 -8.58 -22.79 -5.94
CA LYS A 269 -7.26 -23.41 -5.68
C LYS A 269 -7.20 -24.63 -6.58
N LYS A 270 -6.33 -24.62 -7.59
CA LYS A 270 -6.00 -25.85 -8.32
C LYS A 270 -5.55 -26.85 -7.26
N ASP A 271 -6.25 -27.99 -7.13
CA ASP A 271 -5.93 -29.04 -6.18
C ASP A 271 -4.47 -29.43 -6.35
N LYS A 272 -3.63 -28.97 -5.41
CA LYS A 272 -2.25 -29.45 -5.32
C LYS A 272 -2.30 -30.85 -4.72
N LYS A 273 -2.10 -31.90 -5.54
CA LYS A 273 -1.71 -33.22 -5.06
C LYS A 273 -0.55 -33.02 -4.06
N LYS A 274 -0.65 -33.69 -2.88
CA LYS A 274 0.37 -33.66 -1.83
C LYS A 274 1.72 -34.11 -2.41
N GLU A 275 2.57 -33.18 -2.76
CA GLU A 275 4.00 -33.36 -2.99
C GLU A 275 4.78 -32.72 -1.85
N ALA A 276 5.95 -33.28 -1.54
CA ALA A 276 6.84 -32.93 -0.43
C ALA A 276 7.18 -31.42 -0.36
N PRO A 277 7.70 -30.88 0.77
CA PRO A 277 7.84 -29.44 1.04
C PRO A 277 8.73 -28.79 -0.02
N LYS A 278 8.10 -28.03 -0.94
CA LYS A 278 8.77 -27.22 -1.95
C LYS A 278 9.20 -25.89 -1.36
N LYS A 279 10.41 -25.46 -1.66
CA LYS A 279 11.00 -24.15 -1.43
C LYS A 279 10.02 -23.04 -1.86
N LYS A 280 10.12 -21.85 -1.25
CA LYS A 280 9.34 -20.63 -1.57
C LYS A 280 9.17 -20.47 -3.09
N GLN A 281 7.92 -20.54 -3.60
CA GLN A 281 7.64 -20.23 -5.00
C GLN A 281 7.81 -18.70 -5.20
N SER A 282 8.71 -18.31 -6.05
CA SER A 282 8.74 -16.98 -6.64
C SER A 282 7.42 -16.75 -7.41
N GLN A 283 6.92 -15.52 -7.44
CA GLN A 283 5.64 -15.20 -8.08
C GLN A 283 5.67 -15.26 -9.63
N VAL A 284 6.83 -15.49 -10.18
CA VAL A 284 7.13 -15.70 -11.59
C VAL A 284 7.86 -17.03 -11.67
N GLY A 285 7.24 -18.18 -11.92
CA GLY A 285 7.79 -19.52 -12.08
C GLY A 285 9.14 -19.85 -11.38
N ASP A 286 9.58 -21.10 -11.37
CA ASP A 286 10.93 -21.43 -10.91
C ASP A 286 11.94 -20.78 -11.89
N ARG A 287 12.72 -19.79 -11.43
CA ARG A 287 13.72 -19.05 -12.21
C ARG A 287 15.12 -19.57 -11.92
N LYS A 288 16.04 -19.41 -12.88
CA LYS A 288 17.42 -19.87 -12.76
C LYS A 288 18.20 -19.11 -11.70
N LEU A 289 17.91 -17.82 -11.50
CA LEU A 289 18.53 -16.90 -10.52
C LEU A 289 20.06 -16.82 -10.67
N GLU A 290 20.55 -16.75 -11.89
CA GLU A 290 21.97 -16.59 -12.18
C GLU A 290 22.32 -15.11 -12.32
N ILE A 291 23.07 -14.56 -11.35
CA ILE A 291 23.38 -13.13 -11.25
C ILE A 291 24.87 -12.91 -11.51
N PHE A 292 25.17 -12.12 -12.53
CA PHE A 292 26.52 -11.72 -12.90
C PHE A 292 26.89 -10.39 -12.23
N LYS A 293 28.06 -10.37 -11.57
CA LYS A 293 28.60 -9.20 -10.87
C LYS A 293 30.05 -9.00 -11.25
N GLY A 294 30.55 -7.78 -11.11
CA GLY A 294 31.95 -7.43 -11.36
C GLY A 294 32.14 -6.65 -12.65
N ASP A 295 33.09 -7.03 -13.49
CA ASP A 295 33.35 -6.33 -14.77
C ASP A 295 32.14 -6.43 -15.70
N GLU A 296 31.66 -5.30 -16.16
CA GLU A 296 30.41 -5.20 -16.93
C GLU A 296 30.52 -5.86 -18.32
N LYS A 297 31.70 -5.87 -18.95
CA LYS A 297 31.92 -6.54 -20.23
C LYS A 297 31.94 -8.06 -20.06
N GLU A 298 32.62 -8.55 -19.02
CA GLU A 298 32.62 -9.98 -18.70
C GLU A 298 31.21 -10.48 -18.34
N ALA A 299 30.43 -9.69 -17.59
CA ALA A 299 29.06 -10.00 -17.24
C ALA A 299 28.14 -10.04 -18.49
N ALA A 300 28.30 -9.09 -19.41
CA ALA A 300 27.55 -9.06 -20.67
C ALA A 300 27.89 -10.30 -21.54
N LYS A 301 29.17 -10.67 -21.64
CA LYS A 301 29.60 -11.85 -22.37
C LYS A 301 29.00 -13.14 -21.81
N LYS A 302 29.08 -13.33 -20.49
CA LYS A 302 28.48 -14.48 -19.80
C LYS A 302 26.99 -14.57 -20.01
N LEU A 303 26.27 -13.45 -19.99
CA LEU A 303 24.84 -13.40 -20.26
C LEU A 303 24.54 -13.85 -21.69
N VAL A 304 25.28 -13.35 -22.71
CA VAL A 304 25.05 -13.75 -24.10
C VAL A 304 25.34 -15.24 -24.30
N GLU A 305 26.43 -15.77 -23.71
CA GLU A 305 26.75 -17.20 -23.72
C GLU A 305 25.62 -18.05 -23.08
N ALA A 306 25.08 -17.61 -21.95
CA ALA A 306 24.00 -18.28 -21.26
C ALA A 306 22.69 -18.27 -22.06
N LEU A 307 22.36 -17.14 -22.69
CA LEU A 307 21.18 -17.03 -23.57
C LEU A 307 21.32 -17.91 -24.83
N LYS A 308 22.52 -18.00 -25.41
CA LYS A 308 22.79 -18.93 -26.54
C LYS A 308 22.64 -20.38 -26.10
N ALA A 309 23.11 -20.74 -24.93
CA ALA A 309 22.96 -22.09 -24.39
C ALA A 309 21.47 -22.45 -24.15
N ASP A 310 20.62 -21.44 -23.88
CA ASP A 310 19.17 -21.59 -23.77
C ASP A 310 18.46 -21.58 -25.14
N GLY A 311 19.21 -21.50 -26.25
CA GLY A 311 18.67 -21.57 -27.61
C GLY A 311 18.24 -20.25 -28.22
N PHE A 312 18.62 -19.11 -27.62
CA PHE A 312 18.38 -17.80 -28.24
C PHE A 312 19.37 -17.52 -29.34
N THR A 313 18.86 -17.01 -30.46
CA THR A 313 19.65 -16.49 -31.60
C THR A 313 19.34 -15.00 -31.74
N PHE A 314 20.38 -14.23 -32.06
CA PHE A 314 20.28 -12.76 -32.19
C PHE A 314 20.44 -12.38 -33.67
N ASP A 315 19.56 -12.91 -34.51
CA ASP A 315 19.50 -12.52 -35.89
C ASP A 315 18.82 -11.16 -36.03
N LYS A 316 19.49 -10.19 -36.61
CA LYS A 316 18.95 -8.87 -36.92
C LYS A 316 17.65 -9.02 -37.71
N LYS A 317 16.52 -8.80 -37.08
CA LYS A 317 15.21 -8.68 -37.75
C LYS A 317 14.83 -7.22 -37.84
N ASP A 318 14.23 -6.80 -38.94
CA ASP A 318 13.50 -5.53 -38.98
C ASP A 318 12.32 -5.63 -38.01
N VAL A 319 12.53 -5.13 -36.79
CA VAL A 319 11.52 -5.18 -35.70
C VAL A 319 10.84 -3.83 -35.62
N ASP A 320 9.53 -3.86 -35.72
CA ASP A 320 8.70 -2.74 -35.32
C ASP A 320 8.76 -2.56 -33.79
N LEU A 321 9.53 -1.58 -33.33
CA LEU A 321 9.67 -1.27 -31.89
C LEU A 321 8.31 -0.95 -31.22
N GLU A 322 7.31 -0.54 -32.00
CA GLU A 322 5.95 -0.23 -31.58
C GLU A 322 4.96 -1.38 -31.79
N GLY A 323 5.42 -2.56 -32.18
CA GLY A 323 4.62 -3.77 -32.34
C GLY A 323 3.80 -4.15 -31.09
N ALA A 324 2.84 -5.04 -31.27
CA ALA A 324 1.96 -5.49 -30.18
C ALA A 324 2.76 -6.29 -29.11
N ILE A 325 2.75 -5.82 -27.86
CA ILE A 325 3.51 -6.43 -26.75
C ILE A 325 3.01 -7.83 -26.44
N GLU A 326 1.71 -8.04 -26.51
CA GLU A 326 1.07 -9.32 -26.19
C GLU A 326 1.35 -10.43 -27.22
N GLU A 327 1.76 -10.04 -28.43
CA GLU A 327 2.05 -10.95 -29.55
C GLU A 327 3.57 -11.07 -29.81
N ALA A 328 4.39 -10.30 -29.11
CA ALA A 328 5.83 -10.25 -29.32
C ALA A 328 6.52 -11.50 -28.76
N ASP A 329 7.50 -12.05 -29.53
CA ASP A 329 8.40 -13.10 -29.03
C ASP A 329 9.36 -12.59 -27.95
N SER A 330 9.76 -11.32 -28.06
CA SER A 330 10.69 -10.69 -27.12
C SER A 330 10.37 -9.21 -26.86
N VAL A 331 10.67 -8.74 -25.64
CA VAL A 331 10.44 -7.37 -25.19
C VAL A 331 11.65 -6.85 -24.42
N VAL A 332 12.07 -5.62 -24.73
CA VAL A 332 12.97 -4.82 -23.89
C VAL A 332 12.15 -3.73 -23.21
N ALA A 333 12.22 -3.66 -21.87
CA ALA A 333 11.44 -2.71 -21.08
C ALA A 333 12.34 -1.75 -20.30
N ALA A 334 12.08 -0.44 -20.45
CA ALA A 334 12.76 0.63 -19.75
C ALA A 334 12.10 0.94 -18.38
N GLY A 335 12.90 1.06 -17.33
CA GLY A 335 12.46 1.51 -16.00
C GLY A 335 12.82 2.95 -15.69
N MET A 336 12.40 3.43 -14.52
CA MET A 336 12.77 4.77 -14.02
C MET A 336 14.28 4.91 -13.79
N GLY A 337 14.98 3.80 -13.55
CA GLY A 337 16.42 3.77 -13.28
C GLY A 337 17.29 4.18 -14.47
N ILE A 338 16.75 4.25 -15.71
CA ILE A 338 17.52 4.77 -16.86
C ILE A 338 17.66 6.32 -16.86
N GLY A 339 16.90 7.04 -16.02
CA GLY A 339 17.09 8.48 -15.75
C GLY A 339 16.61 9.40 -16.86
N GLU A 340 17.50 9.95 -17.66
CA GLU A 340 17.16 10.94 -18.70
C GLU A 340 16.60 10.30 -19.97
N GLU A 341 15.74 11.03 -20.69
CA GLU A 341 15.09 10.56 -21.94
C GLU A 341 16.10 10.20 -23.03
N GLN A 342 17.22 10.90 -23.10
CA GLN A 342 18.30 10.58 -24.04
C GLN A 342 18.86 9.17 -23.88
N ASN A 343 18.77 8.58 -22.70
CA ASN A 343 19.22 7.22 -22.42
C ASN A 343 18.30 6.16 -23.05
N LEU A 344 17.09 6.54 -23.44
CA LEU A 344 16.15 5.65 -24.11
C LEU A 344 16.66 5.17 -25.49
N GLU A 345 17.47 5.97 -26.19
CA GLU A 345 18.04 5.58 -27.48
C GLU A 345 18.92 4.31 -27.37
N MET A 346 19.68 4.18 -26.28
CA MET A 346 20.45 2.98 -25.99
C MET A 346 19.57 1.74 -25.77
N ILE A 347 18.42 1.94 -25.11
CA ILE A 347 17.45 0.86 -24.89
C ILE A 347 16.75 0.47 -26.19
N LYS A 348 16.48 1.44 -27.07
CA LYS A 348 15.96 1.19 -28.43
C LYS A 348 16.95 0.42 -29.28
N GLU A 349 18.26 0.74 -29.18
CA GLU A 349 19.31 -0.01 -29.89
C GLU A 349 19.37 -1.45 -29.39
N LEU A 350 19.36 -1.67 -28.07
CA LEU A 350 19.31 -3.02 -27.49
C LEU A 350 18.06 -3.78 -28.00
N ALA A 351 16.91 -3.14 -28.05
CA ALA A 351 15.69 -3.76 -28.57
C ALA A 351 15.82 -4.17 -30.05
N LYS A 352 16.44 -3.33 -30.87
CA LYS A 352 16.72 -3.65 -32.29
C LYS A 352 17.67 -4.85 -32.43
N GLU A 353 18.77 -4.85 -31.69
CA GLU A 353 19.78 -5.92 -31.80
C GLU A 353 19.25 -7.26 -31.25
N THR A 354 18.31 -7.24 -30.30
CA THR A 354 17.66 -8.45 -29.77
C THR A 354 16.39 -8.84 -30.52
N GLY A 355 15.98 -8.10 -31.56
CA GLY A 355 14.73 -8.33 -32.28
C GLY A 355 13.49 -8.16 -31.37
N SER A 356 13.52 -7.23 -30.42
CA SER A 356 12.51 -7.06 -29.37
C SER A 356 11.63 -5.84 -29.58
N VAL A 357 10.37 -5.93 -29.17
CA VAL A 357 9.45 -4.79 -29.06
C VAL A 357 9.83 -3.93 -27.85
N LEU A 358 9.68 -2.60 -27.95
CA LEU A 358 9.98 -1.67 -26.86
C LEU A 358 8.77 -1.50 -25.92
N SER A 359 9.02 -1.53 -24.63
CA SER A 359 8.06 -1.28 -23.57
C SER A 359 8.68 -0.48 -22.42
N SER A 360 7.93 -0.28 -21.35
CA SER A 360 8.44 0.30 -20.10
C SER A 360 7.67 -0.16 -18.88
N SER A 361 8.17 0.21 -17.69
CA SER A 361 7.39 0.18 -16.46
C SER A 361 6.34 1.29 -16.45
N ARG A 362 5.27 1.13 -15.67
CA ARG A 362 4.20 2.14 -15.56
C ARG A 362 4.72 3.53 -15.17
N PRO A 363 5.58 3.68 -14.12
CA PRO A 363 6.14 5.00 -13.78
C PRO A 363 6.95 5.62 -14.93
N ALA A 364 7.76 4.81 -15.64
CA ALA A 364 8.57 5.29 -16.75
C ALA A 364 7.71 5.81 -17.92
N SER A 365 6.58 5.16 -18.21
CA SER A 365 5.61 5.63 -19.21
C SER A 365 4.83 6.87 -18.73
N GLN A 366 4.24 6.83 -17.51
CA GLN A 366 3.33 7.87 -17.05
C GLN A 366 4.03 9.15 -16.56
N VAL A 367 5.24 9.04 -15.98
CA VAL A 367 5.97 10.18 -15.39
C VAL A 367 7.03 10.73 -16.35
N ARG A 368 7.72 9.85 -17.10
CA ARG A 368 8.82 10.22 -17.98
C ARG A 368 8.43 10.24 -19.47
N GLY A 369 7.34 9.60 -19.86
CA GLY A 369 6.89 9.57 -21.25
C GLY A 369 7.75 8.73 -22.19
N TYR A 370 8.59 7.80 -21.68
CA TYR A 370 9.51 7.00 -22.50
C TYR A 370 8.82 6.20 -23.60
N VAL A 371 7.63 5.70 -23.32
CA VAL A 371 6.74 5.09 -24.30
C VAL A 371 5.30 5.58 -24.07
N PRO A 372 4.42 5.52 -25.07
CA PRO A 372 3.01 5.85 -24.90
C PRO A 372 2.36 5.10 -23.73
N THR A 373 1.41 5.76 -23.03
CA THR A 373 0.80 5.23 -21.79
C THR A 373 0.00 3.93 -21.99
N ASN A 374 -0.30 3.55 -23.20
CA ASN A 374 -0.93 2.28 -23.55
C ASN A 374 0.09 1.15 -23.79
N ARG A 375 1.39 1.39 -23.61
CA ARG A 375 2.49 0.44 -23.92
C ARG A 375 3.30 0.00 -22.69
N PHE A 376 2.92 0.36 -21.47
CA PHE A 376 3.62 -0.13 -20.28
C PHE A 376 3.17 -1.54 -19.91
N ILE A 377 4.10 -2.33 -19.35
CA ILE A 377 3.84 -3.66 -18.80
C ILE A 377 3.52 -3.57 -17.30
N GLY A 378 2.50 -4.30 -16.85
CA GLY A 378 2.14 -4.38 -15.44
C GLY A 378 0.72 -4.87 -15.17
N LEU A 379 0.31 -4.85 -13.91
CA LEU A 379 -1.01 -5.34 -13.48
C LEU A 379 -2.18 -4.67 -14.22
N SER A 380 -2.10 -3.36 -14.42
CA SER A 380 -3.10 -2.54 -15.13
C SER A 380 -2.68 -2.15 -16.56
N GLY A 381 -1.57 -2.68 -17.05
CA GLY A 381 -1.03 -2.44 -18.39
C GLY A 381 -1.08 -3.70 -19.25
N LYS A 382 -0.20 -3.72 -20.25
CA LYS A 382 -0.02 -4.86 -21.14
C LYS A 382 0.53 -6.08 -20.41
N LYS A 383 0.24 -7.27 -20.94
CA LYS A 383 0.78 -8.55 -20.47
C LYS A 383 1.76 -9.08 -21.51
N PHE A 384 2.84 -9.66 -21.05
CA PHE A 384 3.83 -10.29 -21.91
C PHE A 384 4.02 -11.75 -21.50
N ALA A 385 3.93 -12.64 -22.46
CA ALA A 385 4.06 -14.10 -22.31
C ALA A 385 5.02 -14.70 -23.36
N GLY A 386 5.83 -13.85 -24.01
CA GLY A 386 6.79 -14.29 -25.03
C GLY A 386 8.03 -14.96 -24.45
N LYS A 387 9.01 -15.25 -25.31
CA LYS A 387 10.19 -16.08 -25.00
C LYS A 387 11.24 -15.35 -24.16
N LEU A 388 11.47 -14.04 -24.43
CA LEU A 388 12.54 -13.26 -23.78
C LEU A 388 12.03 -11.89 -23.31
N TYR A 389 12.21 -11.62 -22.04
CA TYR A 389 11.98 -10.31 -21.42
C TYR A 389 13.29 -9.73 -20.91
N ILE A 390 13.66 -8.51 -21.29
CA ILE A 390 14.84 -7.79 -20.78
C ILE A 390 14.37 -6.52 -20.07
N GLY A 391 14.55 -6.43 -18.76
CA GLY A 391 14.22 -5.25 -17.97
C GLY A 391 15.46 -4.45 -17.59
N VAL A 392 15.53 -3.17 -17.98
CA VAL A 392 16.64 -2.26 -17.70
C VAL A 392 16.21 -1.16 -16.75
N GLY A 393 16.84 -1.04 -15.57
CA GLY A 393 16.53 -0.03 -14.58
C GLY A 393 15.12 -0.14 -13.97
N ILE A 394 14.57 -1.36 -13.86
CA ILE A 394 13.26 -1.66 -13.28
C ILE A 394 13.47 -2.29 -11.90
N SER A 395 12.82 -1.76 -10.86
CA SER A 395 12.94 -2.23 -9.47
C SER A 395 12.29 -3.59 -9.20
N GLY A 396 11.38 -4.06 -10.05
CA GLY A 396 10.68 -5.33 -9.84
C GLY A 396 9.48 -5.23 -8.88
N ALA A 397 8.86 -4.06 -8.80
CA ALA A 397 7.61 -3.91 -8.04
C ALA A 397 6.58 -4.95 -8.47
N MET A 398 5.80 -5.47 -7.50
CA MET A 398 4.80 -6.53 -7.68
C MET A 398 3.84 -6.26 -8.85
N GLN A 399 3.46 -5.01 -9.04
CA GLN A 399 2.55 -4.59 -10.12
C GLN A 399 3.18 -4.81 -11.50
N HIS A 400 4.49 -4.65 -11.63
CA HIS A 400 5.22 -4.89 -12.87
C HIS A 400 5.38 -6.40 -13.13
N LEU A 401 5.82 -7.15 -12.12
CA LEU A 401 6.01 -8.61 -12.20
C LEU A 401 4.73 -9.34 -12.59
N ARG A 402 3.56 -8.87 -12.16
CA ARG A 402 2.26 -9.39 -12.58
C ARG A 402 1.93 -9.09 -14.06
N GLY A 403 2.74 -8.32 -14.75
CA GLY A 403 2.65 -8.10 -16.18
C GLY A 403 3.39 -9.16 -17.01
N ILE A 404 4.29 -9.94 -16.39
CA ILE A 404 5.19 -10.90 -17.06
C ILE A 404 5.19 -12.30 -16.42
N PRO A 405 4.08 -12.79 -15.82
CA PRO A 405 4.09 -14.05 -15.05
C PRO A 405 4.37 -15.28 -15.92
N GLU A 406 4.09 -15.18 -17.23
CA GLU A 406 4.23 -16.25 -18.23
C GLU A 406 5.41 -16.01 -19.19
N ALA A 407 6.23 -14.99 -18.95
CA ALA A 407 7.44 -14.76 -19.75
C ALA A 407 8.39 -15.96 -19.65
N GLY A 408 8.95 -16.39 -20.77
CA GLY A 408 9.88 -17.53 -20.87
C GLY A 408 11.14 -17.25 -20.06
N THR A 409 12.11 -16.56 -20.63
CA THR A 409 13.35 -16.14 -19.95
C THR A 409 13.28 -14.66 -19.57
N ILE A 410 13.62 -14.34 -18.33
CA ILE A 410 13.65 -12.97 -17.80
C ILE A 410 15.09 -12.57 -17.50
N VAL A 411 15.53 -11.49 -18.14
CA VAL A 411 16.83 -10.83 -17.92
C VAL A 411 16.62 -9.50 -17.22
N VAL A 412 17.41 -9.19 -16.21
CA VAL A 412 17.36 -7.93 -15.44
C VAL A 412 18.73 -7.25 -15.43
N ILE A 413 18.74 -5.96 -15.75
CA ILE A 413 19.93 -5.10 -15.62
C ILE A 413 19.57 -3.97 -14.65
N ASN A 414 20.27 -3.90 -13.51
CA ASN A 414 20.04 -2.87 -12.50
C ASN A 414 21.33 -2.60 -11.73
N ASN A 415 21.55 -1.35 -11.32
CA ASN A 415 22.67 -0.97 -10.45
C ASN A 415 22.37 -1.17 -8.96
N ASP A 416 21.09 -1.34 -8.59
CA ASP A 416 20.68 -1.66 -7.22
C ASP A 416 20.59 -3.17 -7.04
N GLU A 417 21.60 -3.73 -6.36
CA GLU A 417 21.68 -5.16 -6.07
C GLU A 417 20.50 -5.67 -5.22
N SER A 418 19.85 -4.79 -4.46
CA SER A 418 18.69 -5.11 -3.61
C SER A 418 17.35 -5.08 -4.37
N ALA A 419 17.35 -4.72 -5.66
CA ALA A 419 16.14 -4.65 -6.44
C ALA A 419 15.39 -5.99 -6.48
N ALA A 420 14.13 -6.00 -6.05
CA ALA A 420 13.29 -7.20 -5.97
C ALA A 420 13.16 -7.96 -7.31
N PHE A 421 13.53 -7.34 -8.41
CA PHE A 421 13.51 -8.00 -9.71
C PHE A 421 14.56 -9.09 -9.82
N PHE A 422 15.70 -8.98 -9.13
CA PHE A 422 16.71 -10.04 -9.14
C PHE A 422 16.22 -11.35 -8.52
N ASP A 423 15.29 -11.28 -7.56
CA ASP A 423 14.65 -12.47 -6.99
C ASP A 423 13.65 -13.16 -7.95
N ASN A 424 13.38 -12.55 -9.09
CA ASN A 424 12.32 -12.93 -10.04
C ASN A 424 12.83 -12.99 -11.50
N CYS A 425 14.13 -13.21 -11.72
CA CYS A 425 14.73 -13.32 -13.05
C CYS A 425 15.45 -14.66 -13.25
N ASP A 426 15.71 -15.02 -14.49
CA ASP A 426 16.58 -16.15 -14.83
C ASP A 426 18.04 -15.70 -14.82
N TYR A 427 18.30 -14.54 -15.41
CA TYR A 427 19.61 -13.92 -15.50
C TYR A 427 19.56 -12.47 -15.04
N GLY A 428 20.59 -12.05 -14.30
CA GLY A 428 20.72 -10.67 -13.84
C GLY A 428 22.15 -10.13 -14.04
N ILE A 429 22.27 -8.85 -14.36
CA ILE A 429 23.54 -8.14 -14.28
C ILE A 429 23.38 -7.00 -13.27
N VAL A 430 24.20 -7.02 -12.21
CA VAL A 430 24.32 -5.92 -11.27
C VAL A 430 25.40 -4.98 -11.78
N GLY A 431 25.01 -3.81 -12.30
CA GLY A 431 25.94 -2.84 -12.86
C GLY A 431 25.28 -1.59 -13.43
N ASP A 432 26.11 -0.60 -13.76
CA ASP A 432 25.66 0.62 -14.41
C ASP A 432 25.21 0.32 -15.86
N PHE A 433 23.94 0.56 -16.17
CA PHE A 433 23.40 0.27 -17.49
C PHE A 433 24.12 1.05 -18.62
N HIS A 434 24.72 2.23 -18.33
CA HIS A 434 25.52 2.98 -19.30
C HIS A 434 26.77 2.21 -19.78
N LYS A 435 27.21 1.23 -19.01
CA LYS A 435 28.33 0.35 -19.37
C LYS A 435 27.85 -1.03 -19.80
N VAL A 436 26.86 -1.58 -19.09
CA VAL A 436 26.34 -2.92 -19.33
C VAL A 436 25.62 -3.01 -20.67
N VAL A 437 24.74 -2.05 -20.99
CA VAL A 437 23.94 -2.11 -22.23
C VAL A 437 24.79 -1.99 -23.50
N PRO A 438 25.75 -1.05 -23.60
CA PRO A 438 26.67 -1.02 -24.76
C PRO A 438 27.49 -2.29 -24.90
N ALA A 439 28.03 -2.83 -23.79
CA ALA A 439 28.78 -4.08 -23.82
C ALA A 439 27.91 -5.26 -24.28
N LEU A 440 26.66 -5.31 -23.82
CA LEU A 440 25.70 -6.34 -24.23
C LEU A 440 25.36 -6.23 -25.74
N ILE A 441 25.16 -5.02 -26.24
CA ILE A 441 24.94 -4.76 -27.66
C ILE A 441 26.15 -5.22 -28.50
N GLU A 442 27.38 -4.93 -28.03
CA GLU A 442 28.61 -5.35 -28.71
C GLU A 442 28.72 -6.89 -28.76
N GLU A 443 28.48 -7.57 -27.66
CA GLU A 443 28.50 -9.04 -27.59
C GLU A 443 27.41 -9.70 -28.45
N ILE A 444 26.21 -9.10 -28.50
CA ILE A 444 25.12 -9.57 -29.36
C ILE A 444 25.46 -9.41 -30.85
N LYS A 445 26.09 -8.28 -31.26
CA LYS A 445 26.52 -8.05 -32.64
C LYS A 445 27.62 -9.02 -33.10
N ASN A 446 28.41 -9.51 -32.14
CA ASN A 446 29.47 -10.48 -32.37
C ASN A 446 29.02 -11.93 -32.24
N ALA A 447 27.79 -12.13 -31.85
CA ALA A 447 27.20 -13.42 -31.47
C ALA A 447 26.59 -14.19 -32.64
#